data_b845ef60b941d3564c2ef7d51af598e3
#
_entry.id   b845ef60b941d3564c2ef7d51af598e3
#
_cell.length_a   1.000
_cell.length_b   1.000
_cell.length_c   1.000
_cell.angle_alpha   90.00
_cell.angle_beta   90.00
_cell.angle_gamma   90.00
#
_symmetry.space_group_name_H-M   'P 1'
#
loop_
_entity.id
_entity.type
_entity.pdbx_description
1 polymer ?
#
loop_
_entity_poly.entity_id
_entity_poly.type
_entity_poly.pdbx_seq_one_letter_code
_entity_poly.pdbx_strand_id
1 'polypeptide(L)'
;MTSQYRITGRGAEEISAAVENGVREGALAPGATLPPVRRLASELGVAPTTVAAAYAILRRRGVVETAGRRGTRIRTRPATAPRTAAVVAIPPGARDLSHGEPDTALLPPLAPVLSRLAPEPYGYADDMVLPAVRALAVRRLESDGVPVEALTLCHGALDAIERSLVTRVRPGDRVAVEDPAWANLLDLLAALGVEPVGVAVDEDGPVPSAVAAAIGRGVTAMVVTSRAHNPTGGAISGSRAAELREVLAGRDVLVIEDDHAAELAGVPLAPLAGATPHWVLVRSVSKPYGPDLRCALLAGDPATVARVDGRRRLGPGWVSRLTQRIVAELWQDPSVDALIAHAAHEYDARRGALLGALRAAGVSATGRTGLNVWVPVTDETAAVTALRDGGIVVAPGSRYRVDTGPGVRITASTLPVADAAEVASAVASAVTARLAPHR
;
A
#
# COMPACT_ATOMS: atom_id res chain seq x y z
N MET A 1 -14.49 41.53 -9.92
CA MET A 1 -13.03 41.59 -10.22
C MET A 1 -12.36 40.67 -9.21
N THR A 2 -12.06 39.43 -9.59
CA THR A 2 -11.35 38.44 -8.71
C THR A 2 -9.90 38.92 -8.59
N SER A 3 -9.53 39.34 -7.38
CA SER A 3 -8.14 39.67 -7.03
C SER A 3 -7.26 38.47 -7.34
N GLN A 4 -6.39 38.62 -8.33
CA GLN A 4 -5.45 37.57 -8.71
C GLN A 4 -4.46 37.42 -7.56
N TYR A 5 -4.44 36.23 -6.87
CA TYR A 5 -3.54 35.97 -5.75
C TYR A 5 -2.08 36.18 -6.18
N ARG A 6 -1.36 37.01 -5.45
CA ARG A 6 0.03 37.34 -5.74
C ARG A 6 0.97 36.52 -4.87
N ILE A 7 1.74 35.62 -5.51
CA ILE A 7 2.82 34.89 -4.82
C ILE A 7 3.89 35.91 -4.43
N THR A 8 4.43 35.82 -3.21
CA THR A 8 5.46 36.70 -2.69
C THR A 8 6.62 35.89 -2.08
N GLY A 9 7.75 36.53 -1.80
CA GLY A 9 8.91 35.92 -1.16
C GLY A 9 10.20 36.12 -1.94
N ARG A 10 11.35 36.09 -1.24
CA ARG A 10 12.68 36.22 -1.81
C ARG A 10 13.52 34.94 -1.71
N GLY A 11 13.13 34.01 -0.85
CA GLY A 11 13.72 32.69 -0.65
C GLY A 11 12.81 31.55 -1.09
N ALA A 12 13.37 30.37 -1.30
CA ALA A 12 12.60 29.19 -1.73
C ALA A 12 11.52 28.78 -0.70
N GLU A 13 11.83 28.85 0.60
CA GLU A 13 10.85 28.56 1.66
C GLU A 13 9.73 29.62 1.72
N GLU A 14 10.07 30.91 1.57
CA GLU A 14 9.06 31.98 1.59
C GLU A 14 8.11 31.87 0.40
N ILE A 15 8.62 31.60 -0.79
CA ILE A 15 7.83 31.42 -2.02
C ILE A 15 6.93 30.18 -1.87
N SER A 16 7.47 29.07 -1.31
CA SER A 16 6.66 27.88 -1.08
C SER A 16 5.56 28.13 -0.05
N ALA A 17 5.87 28.81 1.05
CA ALA A 17 4.88 29.20 2.06
C ALA A 17 3.78 30.13 1.51
N ALA A 18 4.14 31.07 0.65
CA ALA A 18 3.17 31.94 -0.02
C ALA A 18 2.18 31.13 -0.88
N VAL A 19 2.67 30.16 -1.65
CA VAL A 19 1.80 29.28 -2.46
C VAL A 19 0.90 28.43 -1.54
N GLU A 20 1.44 27.85 -0.48
CA GLU A 20 0.67 27.05 0.49
C GLU A 20 -0.43 27.88 1.17
N ASN A 21 -0.14 29.13 1.52
CA ASN A 21 -1.14 30.06 2.07
C ASN A 21 -2.25 30.34 1.06
N GLY A 22 -1.89 30.62 -0.20
CA GLY A 22 -2.88 30.82 -1.27
C GLY A 22 -3.79 29.62 -1.51
N VAL A 23 -3.26 28.41 -1.37
CA VAL A 23 -4.07 27.18 -1.43
C VAL A 23 -4.98 27.04 -0.20
N ARG A 24 -4.47 27.30 1.00
CA ARG A 24 -5.22 27.25 2.25
C ARG A 24 -6.38 28.27 2.29
N GLU A 25 -6.14 29.46 1.74
CA GLU A 25 -7.14 30.54 1.67
C GLU A 25 -8.12 30.38 0.50
N GLY A 26 -7.92 29.33 -0.34
CA GLY A 26 -8.75 29.09 -1.54
C GLY A 26 -8.48 30.05 -2.70
N ALA A 27 -7.51 30.93 -2.58
CA ALA A 27 -7.12 31.89 -3.61
C ALA A 27 -6.38 31.23 -4.78
N LEU A 28 -5.71 30.11 -4.54
CA LEU A 28 -5.14 29.20 -5.53
C LEU A 28 -5.97 27.92 -5.56
N ALA A 29 -6.91 27.84 -6.49
CA ALA A 29 -7.81 26.70 -6.59
C ALA A 29 -7.08 25.40 -7.00
N PRO A 30 -7.56 24.22 -6.59
CA PRO A 30 -7.10 22.94 -7.10
C PRO A 30 -7.11 22.90 -8.64
N GLY A 31 -6.04 22.42 -9.26
CA GLY A 31 -5.85 22.40 -10.71
C GLY A 31 -5.33 23.72 -11.32
N ALA A 32 -5.26 24.81 -10.55
CA ALA A 32 -4.71 26.07 -11.02
C ALA A 32 -3.24 25.90 -11.46
N THR A 33 -2.87 26.49 -12.58
CA THR A 33 -1.50 26.46 -13.10
C THR A 33 -0.68 27.56 -12.43
N LEU A 34 0.44 27.20 -11.83
CA LEU A 34 1.42 28.17 -11.31
C LEU A 34 2.19 28.82 -12.47
N PRO A 35 2.67 30.05 -12.29
CA PRO A 35 3.50 30.72 -13.28
C PRO A 35 4.74 29.88 -13.63
N PRO A 36 5.20 29.89 -14.89
CA PRO A 36 6.48 29.28 -15.25
C PRO A 36 7.64 29.84 -14.41
N VAL A 37 8.59 28.98 -14.05
CA VAL A 37 9.74 29.32 -13.15
C VAL A 37 10.39 30.64 -13.54
N ARG A 38 10.71 30.84 -14.83
CA ARG A 38 11.37 32.07 -15.32
C ARG A 38 10.50 33.31 -15.15
N ARG A 39 9.21 33.18 -15.37
CA ARG A 39 8.24 34.29 -15.24
C ARG A 39 8.11 34.71 -13.78
N LEU A 40 7.86 33.75 -12.87
CA LEU A 40 7.76 34.06 -11.45
C LEU A 40 9.06 34.62 -10.86
N ALA A 41 10.20 34.10 -11.31
CA ALA A 41 11.50 34.63 -10.91
C ALA A 41 11.68 36.12 -11.30
N SER A 42 11.28 36.48 -12.52
CA SER A 42 11.27 37.87 -12.99
C SER A 42 10.30 38.74 -12.19
N GLU A 43 9.08 38.26 -11.91
CA GLU A 43 8.08 38.97 -11.12
C GLU A 43 8.50 39.24 -9.67
N LEU A 44 9.27 38.31 -9.08
CA LEU A 44 9.75 38.40 -7.69
C LEU A 44 11.13 39.06 -7.56
N GLY A 45 11.85 39.27 -8.67
CA GLY A 45 13.22 39.78 -8.67
C GLY A 45 14.24 38.80 -8.04
N VAL A 46 14.04 37.49 -8.24
CA VAL A 46 14.91 36.42 -7.69
C VAL A 46 15.50 35.56 -8.80
N ALA A 47 16.51 34.75 -8.48
CA ALA A 47 17.08 33.82 -9.43
C ALA A 47 16.06 32.71 -9.83
N PRO A 48 16.03 32.25 -11.10
CA PRO A 48 15.19 31.14 -11.51
C PRO A 48 15.40 29.85 -10.69
N THR A 49 16.63 29.62 -10.22
CA THR A 49 16.97 28.50 -9.33
C THR A 49 16.24 28.56 -8.00
N THR A 50 16.01 29.75 -7.44
CA THR A 50 15.24 29.95 -6.20
C THR A 50 13.79 29.54 -6.37
N VAL A 51 13.15 29.91 -7.47
CA VAL A 51 11.77 29.50 -7.78
C VAL A 51 11.70 28.02 -8.10
N ALA A 52 12.68 27.46 -8.80
CA ALA A 52 12.76 26.03 -9.06
C ALA A 52 12.87 25.21 -7.75
N ALA A 53 13.67 25.70 -6.80
CA ALA A 53 13.79 25.12 -5.46
C ALA A 53 12.45 25.21 -4.70
N ALA A 54 11.75 26.35 -4.73
CA ALA A 54 10.42 26.50 -4.14
C ALA A 54 9.41 25.51 -4.72
N TYR A 55 9.38 25.36 -6.04
CA TYR A 55 8.51 24.40 -6.70
C TYR A 55 8.90 22.94 -6.40
N ALA A 56 10.18 22.67 -6.19
CA ALA A 56 10.62 21.35 -5.71
C ALA A 56 10.16 21.08 -4.27
N ILE A 57 10.19 22.08 -3.37
CA ILE A 57 9.63 21.99 -2.02
C ILE A 57 8.13 21.69 -2.07
N LEU A 58 7.36 22.48 -2.83
CA LEU A 58 5.92 22.30 -2.99
C LEU A 58 5.56 20.92 -3.56
N ARG A 59 6.37 20.42 -4.48
CA ARG A 59 6.20 19.09 -5.07
C ARG A 59 6.45 17.99 -4.05
N ARG A 60 7.53 18.10 -3.26
CA ARG A 60 7.82 17.16 -2.15
C ARG A 60 6.71 17.17 -1.10
N ARG A 61 6.17 18.35 -0.77
CA ARG A 61 5.04 18.51 0.16
C ARG A 61 3.69 18.12 -0.46
N GLY A 62 3.66 17.69 -1.72
CA GLY A 62 2.45 17.26 -2.42
C GLY A 62 1.43 18.37 -2.70
N VAL A 63 1.82 19.63 -2.61
CA VAL A 63 0.96 20.80 -2.90
C VAL A 63 0.79 20.99 -4.40
N VAL A 64 1.86 20.71 -5.17
CA VAL A 64 1.84 20.85 -6.63
C VAL A 64 2.27 19.56 -7.32
N GLU A 65 1.90 19.44 -8.59
CA GLU A 65 2.33 18.37 -9.49
C GLU A 65 2.89 18.96 -10.79
N THR A 66 3.82 18.24 -11.42
CA THR A 66 4.36 18.62 -12.72
C THR A 66 3.62 17.86 -13.82
N ALA A 67 2.99 18.57 -14.73
CA ALA A 67 2.21 18.01 -15.84
C ALA A 67 2.96 18.12 -17.19
N GLY A 68 4.26 17.84 -17.20
CA GLY A 68 5.12 17.89 -18.38
C GLY A 68 5.01 19.25 -19.09
N ARG A 69 4.64 19.25 -20.39
CA ARG A 69 4.47 20.50 -21.18
C ARG A 69 3.35 21.41 -20.66
N ARG A 70 2.46 20.93 -19.78
CA ARG A 70 1.37 21.71 -19.17
C ARG A 70 1.79 22.49 -17.92
N GLY A 71 3.06 22.41 -17.54
CA GLY A 71 3.63 23.20 -16.43
C GLY A 71 3.39 22.60 -15.05
N THR A 72 3.56 23.43 -14.01
CA THR A 72 3.33 23.08 -12.60
C THR A 72 1.94 23.54 -12.19
N ARG A 73 1.15 22.65 -11.57
CA ARG A 73 -0.24 22.93 -11.15
C ARG A 73 -0.43 22.61 -9.69
N ILE A 74 -1.34 23.35 -9.05
CA ILE A 74 -1.87 22.97 -7.75
C ILE A 74 -2.55 21.60 -7.88
N ARG A 75 -2.25 20.67 -7.01
CA ARG A 75 -2.91 19.36 -7.02
C ARG A 75 -4.42 19.51 -6.93
N THR A 76 -5.12 18.79 -7.78
CA THR A 76 -6.58 18.73 -7.75
C THR A 76 -7.12 17.91 -6.58
N ARG A 77 -6.25 17.13 -5.95
CA ARG A 77 -6.55 16.35 -4.74
C ARG A 77 -5.65 16.81 -3.60
N PRO A 78 -6.18 16.91 -2.37
CA PRO A 78 -5.34 17.07 -1.18
C PRO A 78 -4.27 15.97 -1.17
N ALA A 79 -3.07 16.27 -0.68
CA ALA A 79 -2.00 15.29 -0.52
C ALA A 79 -2.43 14.08 0.34
N THR A 80 -3.50 14.23 1.11
CA THR A 80 -4.13 13.23 1.97
C THR A 80 -5.34 12.52 1.34
N ALA A 81 -5.76 12.88 0.10
CA ALA A 81 -6.86 12.18 -0.55
C ALA A 81 -6.36 10.87 -1.18
N PRO A 82 -6.81 9.70 -0.70
CA PRO A 82 -6.36 8.42 -1.20
C PRO A 82 -6.57 8.30 -2.73
N ARG A 83 -5.61 7.70 -3.43
CA ARG A 83 -5.75 7.35 -4.86
C ARG A 83 -6.98 6.47 -5.10
N THR A 84 -7.33 5.67 -4.08
CA THR A 84 -8.52 4.82 -4.05
C THR A 84 -9.83 5.59 -3.87
N ALA A 85 -9.81 6.85 -3.39
CA ALA A 85 -11.00 7.69 -3.27
C ALA A 85 -11.56 8.17 -4.63
N ALA A 86 -10.82 8.00 -5.74
CA ALA A 86 -11.40 8.10 -7.07
C ALA A 86 -12.36 6.91 -7.26
N VAL A 87 -13.61 7.10 -6.89
CA VAL A 87 -14.66 6.11 -7.08
C VAL A 87 -14.72 5.78 -8.57
N VAL A 88 -14.41 4.53 -8.93
CA VAL A 88 -14.79 4.02 -10.24
C VAL A 88 -16.30 3.86 -10.18
N ALA A 89 -17.03 4.64 -10.97
CA ALA A 89 -18.48 4.49 -11.03
C ALA A 89 -18.82 3.04 -11.46
N ILE A 90 -19.54 2.33 -10.61
CA ILE A 90 -19.99 0.97 -10.90
C ILE A 90 -21.36 1.07 -11.55
N PRO A 91 -21.50 0.72 -12.83
CA PRO A 91 -22.79 0.69 -13.49
C PRO A 91 -23.75 -0.32 -12.81
N PRO A 92 -25.06 -0.05 -12.78
CA PRO A 92 -26.02 -1.01 -12.28
C PRO A 92 -25.88 -2.38 -12.97
N GLY A 93 -25.80 -3.45 -12.18
CA GLY A 93 -25.62 -4.82 -12.68
C GLY A 93 -24.21 -5.20 -13.11
N ALA A 94 -23.24 -4.28 -13.05
CA ALA A 94 -21.85 -4.60 -13.35
C ALA A 94 -21.22 -5.42 -12.22
N ARG A 95 -20.35 -6.35 -12.60
CA ARG A 95 -19.52 -7.13 -11.68
C ARG A 95 -18.32 -6.28 -11.22
N ASP A 96 -18.26 -6.02 -9.93
CA ASP A 96 -17.14 -5.25 -9.35
C ASP A 96 -16.01 -6.16 -8.91
N LEU A 97 -14.89 -6.11 -9.63
CA LEU A 97 -13.62 -6.78 -9.35
C LEU A 97 -12.50 -5.75 -9.06
N SER A 98 -12.85 -4.52 -8.69
CA SER A 98 -11.91 -3.41 -8.47
C SER A 98 -11.45 -3.26 -7.02
N HIS A 99 -12.18 -3.82 -6.04
CA HIS A 99 -11.86 -3.71 -4.62
C HIS A 99 -10.98 -4.89 -4.16
N GLY A 100 -9.80 -4.59 -3.60
CA GLY A 100 -8.87 -5.60 -3.08
C GLY A 100 -9.28 -6.10 -1.68
N GLU A 101 -10.52 -6.51 -1.51
CA GLU A 101 -11.11 -6.91 -0.24
C GLU A 101 -11.37 -8.41 -0.19
N PRO A 102 -11.33 -9.04 1.00
CA PRO A 102 -11.77 -10.41 1.17
C PRO A 102 -13.28 -10.53 0.92
N ASP A 103 -13.72 -11.71 0.58
CA ASP A 103 -15.16 -12.07 0.54
C ASP A 103 -15.69 -12.10 1.97
N THR A 104 -16.67 -11.26 2.27
CA THR A 104 -17.26 -11.19 3.62
C THR A 104 -17.95 -12.47 4.05
N ALA A 105 -18.39 -13.30 3.10
CA ALA A 105 -18.99 -14.62 3.37
C ALA A 105 -17.96 -15.65 3.89
N LEU A 106 -16.67 -15.40 3.65
CA LEU A 106 -15.57 -16.27 4.10
C LEU A 106 -14.88 -15.76 5.37
N LEU A 107 -15.34 -14.64 5.94
CA LEU A 107 -14.82 -14.14 7.20
C LEU A 107 -15.40 -14.88 8.41
N PRO A 108 -14.61 -15.11 9.46
CA PRO A 108 -15.14 -15.73 10.68
C PRO A 108 -16.19 -14.83 11.35
N PRO A 109 -17.34 -15.40 11.80
CA PRO A 109 -18.37 -14.63 12.47
C PRO A 109 -17.91 -14.16 13.85
N LEU A 110 -18.07 -12.86 14.14
CA LEU A 110 -17.65 -12.29 15.43
C LEU A 110 -18.66 -12.52 16.56
N ALA A 111 -19.93 -12.76 16.28
CA ALA A 111 -20.97 -12.91 17.30
C ALA A 111 -20.67 -14.00 18.36
N PRO A 112 -20.19 -15.21 18.00
CA PRO A 112 -19.81 -16.22 19.00
C PRO A 112 -18.66 -15.79 19.88
N VAL A 113 -17.70 -15.05 19.34
CA VAL A 113 -16.55 -14.51 20.09
C VAL A 113 -17.03 -13.44 21.06
N LEU A 114 -17.83 -12.48 20.59
CA LEU A 114 -18.35 -11.38 21.41
C LEU A 114 -19.20 -11.88 22.58
N SER A 115 -19.94 -12.98 22.41
CA SER A 115 -20.75 -13.57 23.50
C SER A 115 -19.92 -14.22 24.62
N ARG A 116 -18.66 -14.58 24.36
CA ARG A 116 -17.73 -15.17 25.34
C ARG A 116 -16.88 -14.14 26.06
N LEU A 117 -16.85 -12.90 25.57
CA LEU A 117 -15.99 -11.86 26.15
C LEU A 117 -16.49 -11.47 27.55
N ALA A 118 -15.61 -11.57 28.53
CA ALA A 118 -15.79 -11.05 29.88
C ALA A 118 -14.72 -9.96 30.14
N PRO A 119 -14.94 -8.71 29.66
CA PRO A 119 -13.93 -7.68 29.78
C PRO A 119 -13.83 -7.19 31.22
N GLU A 120 -12.61 -7.20 31.76
CA GLU A 120 -12.28 -6.54 33.02
C GLU A 120 -11.87 -5.09 32.79
N PRO A 121 -12.12 -4.19 33.73
CA PRO A 121 -11.63 -2.80 33.64
C PRO A 121 -10.09 -2.77 33.73
N TYR A 122 -9.48 -1.85 32.95
CA TYR A 122 -8.04 -1.63 32.90
C TYR A 122 -7.69 -0.18 33.19
N GLY A 123 -6.52 0.04 33.81
CA GLY A 123 -5.95 1.35 34.05
C GLY A 123 -4.95 1.77 32.96
N TYR A 124 -4.58 3.06 33.00
CA TYR A 124 -3.57 3.61 32.06
C TYR A 124 -2.14 3.09 32.30
N ALA A 125 -1.87 2.55 33.49
CA ALA A 125 -0.56 2.02 33.86
C ALA A 125 -0.34 0.57 33.41
N ASP A 126 -1.38 -0.10 32.89
CA ASP A 126 -1.30 -1.49 32.48
C ASP A 126 -0.58 -1.62 31.14
N ASP A 127 -0.07 -2.85 30.87
CA ASP A 127 0.62 -3.16 29.62
C ASP A 127 -0.23 -2.85 28.39
N MET A 128 0.40 -2.28 27.35
CA MET A 128 -0.27 -1.92 26.10
C MET A 128 -0.68 -3.14 25.27
N VAL A 129 -0.02 -4.26 25.46
CA VAL A 129 -0.32 -5.54 24.80
C VAL A 129 -0.69 -6.58 25.84
N LEU A 130 -1.88 -7.14 25.73
CA LEU A 130 -2.34 -8.20 26.63
C LEU A 130 -1.38 -9.40 26.62
N PRO A 131 -1.00 -9.96 27.79
CA PRO A 131 -0.08 -11.11 27.86
C PRO A 131 -0.54 -12.28 27.00
N ALA A 132 -1.83 -12.58 26.96
CA ALA A 132 -2.40 -13.65 26.11
C ALA A 132 -2.17 -13.39 24.62
N VAL A 133 -2.41 -12.15 24.15
CA VAL A 133 -2.16 -11.75 22.75
C VAL A 133 -0.68 -11.85 22.42
N ARG A 134 0.19 -11.36 23.33
CA ARG A 134 1.64 -11.44 23.16
C ARG A 134 2.09 -12.88 22.98
N ALA A 135 1.66 -13.78 23.86
CA ALA A 135 2.04 -15.20 23.81
C ALA A 135 1.57 -15.89 22.52
N LEU A 136 0.35 -15.59 22.07
CA LEU A 136 -0.20 -16.10 20.80
C LEU A 136 0.56 -15.56 19.59
N ALA A 137 0.84 -14.24 19.58
CA ALA A 137 1.57 -13.57 18.53
C ALA A 137 2.99 -14.12 18.38
N VAL A 138 3.72 -14.28 19.48
CA VAL A 138 5.07 -14.86 19.50
C VAL A 138 5.06 -16.24 18.86
N ARG A 139 4.18 -17.16 19.32
CA ARG A 139 4.09 -18.51 18.74
C ARG A 139 3.82 -18.50 17.23
N ARG A 140 2.87 -17.65 16.76
CA ARG A 140 2.53 -17.57 15.32
C ARG A 140 3.68 -17.02 14.49
N LEU A 141 4.40 -16.02 15.00
CA LEU A 141 5.55 -15.43 14.29
C LEU A 141 6.75 -16.38 14.27
N GLU A 142 7.07 -17.02 15.41
CA GLU A 142 8.16 -17.99 15.50
C GLU A 142 7.91 -19.24 14.65
N SER A 143 6.65 -19.68 14.51
CA SER A 143 6.31 -20.80 13.61
C SER A 143 6.54 -20.46 12.14
N ASP A 144 6.53 -19.19 11.77
CA ASP A 144 6.87 -18.67 10.45
C ASP A 144 8.36 -18.26 10.32
N GLY A 145 9.19 -18.57 11.32
CA GLY A 145 10.63 -18.29 11.31
C GLY A 145 11.00 -16.82 11.56
N VAL A 146 10.09 -16.02 12.11
CA VAL A 146 10.34 -14.62 12.46
C VAL A 146 10.89 -14.54 13.89
N PRO A 147 12.09 -14.01 14.11
CA PRO A 147 12.60 -13.79 15.46
C PRO A 147 11.77 -12.69 16.15
N VAL A 148 11.36 -12.92 17.40
CA VAL A 148 10.55 -11.97 18.16
C VAL A 148 11.37 -11.37 19.30
N GLU A 149 12.24 -10.42 18.99
CA GLU A 149 13.02 -9.68 20.00
C GLU A 149 12.18 -8.63 20.71
N ALA A 150 11.32 -7.92 19.95
CA ALA A 150 10.36 -6.95 20.45
C ALA A 150 9.06 -7.04 19.65
N LEU A 151 7.93 -6.79 20.31
CA LEU A 151 6.60 -6.88 19.71
C LEU A 151 5.66 -5.84 20.30
N THR A 152 4.88 -5.20 19.42
CA THR A 152 3.78 -4.30 19.77
C THR A 152 2.59 -4.48 18.84
N LEU A 153 1.50 -3.75 19.10
CA LEU A 153 0.29 -3.71 18.26
C LEU A 153 0.07 -2.32 17.69
N CYS A 154 -0.44 -2.23 16.47
CA CYS A 154 -0.82 -1.01 15.77
C CYS A 154 -2.25 -1.08 15.25
N HIS A 155 -2.83 0.06 14.86
CA HIS A 155 -4.21 0.16 14.35
C HIS A 155 -4.32 -0.23 12.87
N GLY A 156 -3.80 -1.40 12.52
CA GLY A 156 -3.71 -1.95 11.17
C GLY A 156 -2.35 -1.74 10.53
N ALA A 157 -2.12 -2.40 9.37
CA ALA A 157 -0.82 -2.43 8.70
C ALA A 157 -0.33 -1.04 8.30
N LEU A 158 -1.19 -0.19 7.73
CA LEU A 158 -0.78 1.14 7.28
C LEU A 158 -0.33 2.04 8.44
N ASP A 159 -1.00 1.98 9.61
CA ASP A 159 -0.59 2.67 10.83
C ASP A 159 0.77 2.16 11.32
N ALA A 160 1.00 0.84 11.25
CA ALA A 160 2.27 0.22 11.63
C ALA A 160 3.42 0.68 10.71
N ILE A 161 3.18 0.70 9.39
CA ILE A 161 4.15 1.14 8.38
C ILE A 161 4.46 2.63 8.57
N GLU A 162 3.43 3.48 8.72
CA GLU A 162 3.62 4.92 8.96
C GLU A 162 4.50 5.17 10.19
N ARG A 163 4.14 4.53 11.33
CA ARG A 163 4.88 4.69 12.58
C ARG A 163 6.32 4.22 12.45
N SER A 164 6.56 3.13 11.74
CA SER A 164 7.90 2.62 11.48
C SER A 164 8.71 3.60 10.62
N LEU A 165 8.13 4.08 9.52
CA LEU A 165 8.78 5.06 8.63
C LEU A 165 9.17 6.33 9.38
N VAL A 166 8.26 6.93 10.16
CA VAL A 166 8.56 8.21 10.86
C VAL A 166 9.58 8.08 11.99
N THR A 167 9.99 6.87 12.37
CA THR A 167 11.14 6.69 13.29
C THR A 167 12.46 7.04 12.64
N ARG A 168 12.53 7.01 11.31
CA ARG A 168 13.78 7.09 10.56
C ARG A 168 13.76 8.07 9.40
N VAL A 169 12.66 8.15 8.65
CA VAL A 169 12.59 9.00 7.45
C VAL A 169 12.20 10.44 7.77
N ARG A 170 12.64 11.37 6.92
CA ARG A 170 12.31 12.80 6.96
C ARG A 170 11.73 13.21 5.61
N PRO A 171 10.92 14.27 5.52
CA PRO A 171 10.49 14.82 4.25
C PRO A 171 11.69 15.09 3.32
N GLY A 172 11.60 14.54 2.09
CA GLY A 172 12.68 14.59 1.10
C GLY A 172 13.58 13.35 1.06
N ASP A 173 13.51 12.47 2.05
CA ASP A 173 14.20 11.18 2.01
C ASP A 173 13.60 10.25 0.95
N ARG A 174 14.35 9.22 0.57
CA ARG A 174 13.94 8.21 -0.39
C ARG A 174 13.58 6.92 0.31
N VAL A 175 12.46 6.33 -0.14
CA VAL A 175 11.97 5.04 0.35
C VAL A 175 11.80 4.09 -0.83
N ALA A 176 12.48 2.94 -0.79
CA ALA A 176 12.30 1.89 -1.77
C ALA A 176 10.93 1.22 -1.57
N VAL A 177 10.18 1.05 -2.65
CA VAL A 177 8.90 0.36 -2.67
C VAL A 177 8.81 -0.52 -3.90
N GLU A 178 8.08 -1.59 -3.83
CA GLU A 178 7.75 -2.43 -4.97
C GLU A 178 7.07 -1.59 -6.07
N ASP A 179 7.31 -1.91 -7.34
CA ASP A 179 6.69 -1.22 -8.45
C ASP A 179 6.20 -2.23 -9.50
N PRO A 180 4.87 -2.38 -9.61
CA PRO A 180 3.80 -1.61 -8.96
C PRO A 180 3.70 -1.88 -7.45
N ALA A 181 3.13 -0.93 -6.67
CA ALA A 181 3.01 -0.98 -5.21
C ALA A 181 1.57 -0.81 -4.74
N TRP A 182 1.32 -1.15 -3.49
CA TRP A 182 0.03 -0.87 -2.86
C TRP A 182 -0.31 0.63 -2.87
N ALA A 183 -1.45 1.00 -3.46
CA ALA A 183 -1.85 2.40 -3.68
C ALA A 183 -1.84 3.24 -2.39
N ASN A 184 -2.33 2.69 -1.27
CA ASN A 184 -2.37 3.41 -0.01
C ASN A 184 -0.97 3.65 0.57
N LEU A 185 -0.01 2.77 0.30
CA LEU A 185 1.39 2.99 0.65
C LEU A 185 1.97 4.18 -0.13
N LEU A 186 1.70 4.26 -1.43
CA LEU A 186 2.14 5.40 -2.24
C LEU A 186 1.52 6.73 -1.78
N ASP A 187 0.27 6.69 -1.33
CA ASP A 187 -0.41 7.86 -0.75
C ASP A 187 0.18 8.25 0.59
N LEU A 188 0.52 7.27 1.44
CA LEU A 188 1.21 7.49 2.71
C LEU A 188 2.57 8.15 2.49
N LEU A 189 3.38 7.63 1.56
CA LEU A 189 4.70 8.21 1.25
C LEU A 189 4.57 9.65 0.75
N ALA A 190 3.56 9.93 -0.09
CA ALA A 190 3.27 11.28 -0.54
C ALA A 190 2.86 12.21 0.63
N ALA A 191 2.06 11.71 1.59
CA ALA A 191 1.66 12.45 2.79
C ALA A 191 2.85 12.75 3.72
N LEU A 192 3.80 11.81 3.82
CA LEU A 192 5.05 11.99 4.58
C LEU A 192 6.07 12.89 3.86
N GLY A 193 5.81 13.26 2.60
CA GLY A 193 6.72 14.08 1.80
C GLY A 193 8.02 13.36 1.41
N VAL A 194 8.02 12.02 1.38
CA VAL A 194 9.17 11.21 0.95
C VAL A 194 9.07 10.83 -0.52
N GLU A 195 10.21 10.57 -1.16
CA GLU A 195 10.31 10.20 -2.57
C GLU A 195 10.27 8.66 -2.69
N PRO A 196 9.25 8.06 -3.35
CA PRO A 196 9.27 6.63 -3.62
C PRO A 196 10.31 6.30 -4.71
N VAL A 197 11.08 5.25 -4.47
CA VAL A 197 12.02 4.65 -5.43
C VAL A 197 11.46 3.29 -5.81
N GLY A 198 11.00 3.15 -7.05
CA GLY A 198 10.43 1.91 -7.56
C GLY A 198 11.46 0.78 -7.63
N VAL A 199 11.10 -0.37 -7.12
CA VAL A 199 11.84 -1.64 -7.18
C VAL A 199 11.02 -2.61 -8.01
N ALA A 200 11.56 -3.06 -9.12
CA ALA A 200 10.90 -4.05 -9.98
C ALA A 200 10.60 -5.34 -9.21
N VAL A 201 9.43 -5.92 -9.51
CA VAL A 201 8.96 -7.17 -8.90
C VAL A 201 8.61 -8.20 -9.96
N ASP A 202 8.74 -9.46 -9.61
CA ASP A 202 8.22 -10.61 -10.34
C ASP A 202 7.34 -11.49 -9.42
N GLU A 203 7.02 -12.71 -9.81
CA GLU A 203 6.20 -13.62 -9.00
C GLU A 203 6.88 -14.05 -7.70
N ASP A 204 8.22 -14.00 -7.64
CA ASP A 204 9.02 -14.33 -6.47
C ASP A 204 9.33 -13.11 -5.57
N GLY A 205 8.75 -11.94 -5.86
CA GLY A 205 8.91 -10.72 -5.07
C GLY A 205 9.91 -9.73 -5.66
N PRO A 206 10.49 -8.82 -4.87
CA PRO A 206 11.44 -7.81 -5.34
C PRO A 206 12.66 -8.40 -6.02
N VAL A 207 13.04 -7.85 -7.19
CA VAL A 207 14.22 -8.28 -7.94
C VAL A 207 15.50 -7.78 -7.22
N PRO A 208 16.46 -8.66 -6.85
CA PRO A 208 17.63 -8.28 -6.04
C PRO A 208 18.48 -7.18 -6.65
N SER A 209 18.69 -7.19 -7.98
CA SER A 209 19.43 -6.14 -8.69
C SER A 209 18.72 -4.78 -8.62
N ALA A 210 17.38 -4.76 -8.65
CA ALA A 210 16.60 -3.54 -8.48
C ALA A 210 16.68 -3.01 -7.05
N VAL A 211 16.68 -3.90 -6.04
CA VAL A 211 16.92 -3.52 -4.64
C VAL A 211 18.31 -2.93 -4.46
N ALA A 212 19.35 -3.57 -5.02
CA ALA A 212 20.71 -3.05 -4.99
C ALA A 212 20.82 -1.66 -5.64
N ALA A 213 20.15 -1.45 -6.77
CA ALA A 213 20.08 -0.16 -7.44
C ALA A 213 19.38 0.91 -6.59
N ALA A 214 18.28 0.57 -5.92
CA ALA A 214 17.57 1.46 -5.00
C ALA A 214 18.46 1.86 -3.80
N ILE A 215 19.19 0.91 -3.21
CA ILE A 215 20.18 1.18 -2.15
C ILE A 215 21.25 2.13 -2.67
N GLY A 216 21.76 1.92 -3.88
CA GLY A 216 22.74 2.81 -4.52
C GLY A 216 22.21 4.24 -4.74
N ARG A 217 20.91 4.44 -4.79
CA ARG A 217 20.24 5.76 -4.84
C ARG A 217 20.09 6.42 -3.47
N GLY A 218 20.55 5.78 -2.39
CA GLY A 218 20.54 6.34 -1.04
C GLY A 218 19.15 6.30 -0.38
N VAL A 219 18.41 5.20 -0.53
CA VAL A 219 17.16 5.00 0.21
C VAL A 219 17.44 4.79 1.70
N THR A 220 16.60 5.37 2.56
CA THR A 220 16.71 5.26 4.03
C THR A 220 15.82 4.15 4.60
N ALA A 221 14.80 3.76 3.86
CA ALA A 221 13.90 2.66 4.20
C ALA A 221 13.46 1.92 2.94
N MET A 222 13.01 0.67 3.13
CA MET A 222 12.40 -0.18 2.10
C MET A 222 11.14 -0.80 2.67
N VAL A 223 10.04 -0.73 1.93
CA VAL A 223 8.78 -1.39 2.27
C VAL A 223 8.51 -2.46 1.22
N VAL A 224 8.32 -3.69 1.67
CA VAL A 224 8.05 -4.85 0.80
C VAL A 224 6.88 -5.65 1.34
N THR A 225 6.15 -6.31 0.43
CA THR A 225 5.08 -7.22 0.77
C THR A 225 5.60 -8.65 0.77
N SER A 226 5.54 -9.32 1.91
CA SER A 226 6.10 -10.67 2.03
C SER A 226 5.29 -11.71 1.25
N ARG A 227 3.96 -11.61 1.26
CA ARG A 227 3.03 -12.54 0.60
C ARG A 227 1.81 -11.80 0.07
N ALA A 228 1.22 -12.34 -1.01
CA ALA A 228 0.00 -11.79 -1.63
C ALA A 228 0.15 -10.32 -2.04
N HIS A 229 1.27 -10.01 -2.69
CA HIS A 229 1.58 -8.64 -3.10
C HIS A 229 0.42 -7.97 -3.85
N ASN A 230 0.09 -6.77 -3.44
CA ASN A 230 -0.92 -5.95 -4.11
C ASN A 230 -0.24 -4.89 -4.98
N PRO A 231 -0.34 -4.98 -6.34
CA PRO A 231 -1.42 -5.63 -7.08
C PRO A 231 -1.09 -6.98 -7.72
N THR A 232 0.16 -7.45 -7.74
CA THR A 232 0.62 -8.53 -8.63
C THR A 232 0.34 -9.95 -8.13
N GLY A 233 0.01 -10.12 -6.84
CA GLY A 233 -0.14 -11.44 -6.22
C GLY A 233 1.18 -12.19 -6.02
N GLY A 234 2.33 -11.56 -6.20
CA GLY A 234 3.63 -12.14 -5.92
C GLY A 234 3.84 -12.48 -4.44
N ALA A 235 4.85 -13.29 -4.15
CA ALA A 235 5.28 -13.60 -2.78
C ALA A 235 6.78 -13.85 -2.76
N ILE A 236 7.47 -13.39 -1.73
CA ILE A 236 8.90 -13.64 -1.57
C ILE A 236 9.13 -15.14 -1.40
N SER A 237 9.84 -15.77 -2.34
CA SER A 237 10.24 -17.17 -2.23
C SER A 237 11.44 -17.33 -1.31
N GLY A 238 11.69 -18.57 -0.81
CA GLY A 238 12.82 -18.84 0.06
C GLY A 238 14.18 -18.52 -0.60
N SER A 239 14.34 -18.83 -1.90
CA SER A 239 15.54 -18.48 -2.66
C SER A 239 15.69 -16.97 -2.81
N ARG A 240 14.61 -16.27 -3.14
CA ARG A 240 14.58 -14.81 -3.26
C ARG A 240 14.89 -14.11 -1.93
N ALA A 241 14.36 -14.64 -0.81
CA ALA A 241 14.68 -14.13 0.52
C ALA A 241 16.18 -14.23 0.83
N ALA A 242 16.83 -15.35 0.44
CA ALA A 242 18.28 -15.50 0.62
C ALA A 242 19.06 -14.46 -0.20
N GLU A 243 18.75 -14.28 -1.49
CA GLU A 243 19.36 -13.27 -2.35
C GLU A 243 19.17 -11.84 -1.81
N LEU A 244 17.95 -11.52 -1.35
CA LEU A 244 17.64 -10.21 -0.77
C LEU A 244 18.41 -9.97 0.52
N ARG A 245 18.56 -10.99 1.39
CA ARG A 245 19.37 -10.89 2.60
C ARG A 245 20.84 -10.58 2.30
N GLU A 246 21.41 -11.18 1.25
CA GLU A 246 22.76 -10.86 0.80
C GLU A 246 22.90 -9.41 0.34
N VAL A 247 21.96 -8.91 -0.44
CA VAL A 247 21.94 -7.51 -0.91
C VAL A 247 21.79 -6.52 0.24
N LEU A 248 21.00 -6.87 1.26
CA LEU A 248 20.69 -6.03 2.43
C LEU A 248 21.77 -6.12 3.52
N ALA A 249 22.60 -7.15 3.52
CA ALA A 249 23.61 -7.38 4.56
C ALA A 249 24.52 -6.16 4.77
N GLY A 250 24.65 -5.70 6.02
CA GLY A 250 25.48 -4.56 6.39
C GLY A 250 24.98 -3.18 5.91
N ARG A 251 23.76 -3.11 5.35
CA ARG A 251 23.16 -1.84 4.92
C ARG A 251 22.44 -1.15 6.07
N ASP A 252 22.58 0.17 6.15
CA ASP A 252 21.87 1.02 7.11
C ASP A 252 20.50 1.47 6.52
N VAL A 253 19.62 0.51 6.27
CA VAL A 253 18.28 0.69 5.70
C VAL A 253 17.27 0.09 6.66
N LEU A 254 16.17 0.80 6.93
CA LEU A 254 15.02 0.22 7.65
C LEU A 254 14.24 -0.66 6.69
N VAL A 255 14.18 -1.97 6.95
CA VAL A 255 13.34 -2.91 6.20
C VAL A 255 12.00 -3.07 6.91
N ILE A 256 10.91 -2.82 6.19
CA ILE A 256 9.53 -2.98 6.65
C ILE A 256 8.88 -4.05 5.78
N GLU A 257 8.58 -5.19 6.37
CA GLU A 257 7.84 -6.26 5.73
C GLU A 257 6.35 -6.15 6.04
N ASP A 258 5.51 -6.07 5.00
CA ASP A 258 4.04 -6.12 5.12
C ASP A 258 3.53 -7.52 4.80
N ASP A 259 3.11 -8.25 5.84
CA ASP A 259 2.44 -9.55 5.75
C ASP A 259 0.92 -9.38 5.97
N HIS A 260 0.28 -8.59 5.12
CA HIS A 260 -1.12 -8.22 5.28
C HIS A 260 -2.11 -9.35 5.02
N ALA A 261 -1.74 -10.34 4.23
CA ALA A 261 -2.59 -11.50 3.91
C ALA A 261 -2.43 -12.63 4.91
N ALA A 262 -1.27 -12.70 5.56
CA ALA A 262 -0.96 -13.72 6.56
C ALA A 262 -1.36 -15.15 6.11
N GLU A 263 -2.22 -15.80 6.86
CA GLU A 263 -2.67 -17.17 6.62
C GLU A 263 -3.44 -17.34 5.29
N LEU A 264 -4.07 -16.28 4.77
CA LEU A 264 -4.79 -16.31 3.48
C LEU A 264 -3.90 -16.40 2.26
N ALA A 265 -2.60 -16.19 2.40
CA ALA A 265 -1.68 -16.22 1.26
C ALA A 265 -1.51 -17.62 0.65
N GLY A 266 -1.76 -18.68 1.40
CA GLY A 266 -1.63 -20.06 0.93
C GLY A 266 -0.19 -20.52 0.64
N VAL A 267 0.80 -19.71 1.02
CA VAL A 267 2.24 -20.00 0.85
C VAL A 267 2.99 -19.69 2.13
N PRO A 268 4.13 -20.39 2.40
CA PRO A 268 4.98 -20.09 3.54
C PRO A 268 5.52 -18.66 3.51
N LEU A 269 5.76 -18.08 4.68
CA LEU A 269 6.51 -16.85 4.81
C LEU A 269 8.01 -17.14 4.64
N ALA A 270 8.69 -16.30 3.86
CA ALA A 270 10.14 -16.27 3.75
C ALA A 270 10.62 -14.90 4.27
N PRO A 271 10.80 -14.72 5.60
CA PRO A 271 10.99 -13.41 6.19
C PRO A 271 12.37 -12.82 5.88
N LEU A 272 12.43 -11.49 5.75
CA LEU A 272 13.68 -10.72 5.68
C LEU A 272 14.11 -10.22 7.07
N ALA A 273 13.36 -10.54 8.12
CA ALA A 273 13.63 -10.18 9.50
C ALA A 273 15.11 -10.43 9.86
N GLY A 274 15.80 -9.41 10.39
CA GLY A 274 17.22 -9.48 10.72
C GLY A 274 18.19 -9.34 9.53
N ALA A 275 17.71 -9.10 8.30
CA ALA A 275 18.60 -8.84 7.16
C ALA A 275 19.40 -7.53 7.30
N THR A 276 18.86 -6.59 8.05
CA THR A 276 19.51 -5.33 8.45
C THR A 276 19.40 -5.12 9.95
N PRO A 277 20.20 -4.23 10.58
CA PRO A 277 20.05 -3.89 12.00
C PRO A 277 18.69 -3.23 12.34
N HIS A 278 18.01 -2.67 11.35
CA HIS A 278 16.74 -1.96 11.50
C HIS A 278 15.67 -2.63 10.66
N TRP A 279 14.77 -3.34 11.32
CA TRP A 279 13.74 -4.08 10.62
C TRP A 279 12.46 -4.16 11.45
N VAL A 280 11.34 -4.26 10.76
CA VAL A 280 10.05 -4.64 11.33
C VAL A 280 9.29 -5.54 10.37
N LEU A 281 8.53 -6.49 10.91
CA LEU A 281 7.51 -7.24 10.20
C LEU A 281 6.15 -6.83 10.75
N VAL A 282 5.25 -6.49 9.84
CA VAL A 282 3.88 -6.07 10.14
C VAL A 282 2.93 -7.16 9.68
N ARG A 283 2.23 -7.82 10.62
CA ARG A 283 1.20 -8.81 10.30
C ARG A 283 -0.18 -8.27 10.61
N SER A 284 -0.98 -8.06 9.59
CA SER A 284 -2.37 -7.60 9.74
C SER A 284 -3.30 -8.73 10.10
N VAL A 285 -4.26 -8.46 10.98
CA VAL A 285 -5.39 -9.36 11.24
C VAL A 285 -6.61 -9.06 10.36
N SER A 286 -6.59 -7.95 9.62
CA SER A 286 -7.78 -7.44 8.92
C SER A 286 -8.24 -8.32 7.77
N LYS A 287 -7.34 -8.88 6.98
CA LYS A 287 -7.70 -9.72 5.84
C LYS A 287 -8.27 -11.07 6.26
N PRO A 288 -7.61 -11.83 7.18
CA PRO A 288 -8.13 -13.12 7.61
C PRO A 288 -9.35 -13.02 8.53
N TYR A 289 -9.41 -12.01 9.41
CA TYR A 289 -10.37 -12.01 10.53
C TYR A 289 -11.42 -10.90 10.46
N GLY A 290 -11.30 -9.98 9.52
CA GLY A 290 -12.24 -8.88 9.30
C GLY A 290 -11.57 -7.50 9.40
N PRO A 291 -11.92 -6.58 8.47
CA PRO A 291 -11.29 -5.27 8.37
C PRO A 291 -11.59 -4.34 9.56
N ASP A 292 -12.70 -4.55 10.26
CA ASP A 292 -13.13 -3.72 11.38
C ASP A 292 -12.29 -3.90 12.64
N LEU A 293 -11.57 -5.03 12.77
CA LEU A 293 -10.68 -5.28 13.91
C LEU A 293 -9.56 -4.26 14.04
N ARG A 294 -9.18 -3.61 12.96
CA ARG A 294 -8.15 -2.55 12.92
C ARG A 294 -6.94 -2.83 13.82
N CYS A 295 -6.40 -4.04 13.72
CA CYS A 295 -5.26 -4.48 14.50
C CYS A 295 -4.19 -5.10 13.59
N ALA A 296 -2.93 -4.83 13.92
CA ALA A 296 -1.77 -5.48 13.30
C ALA A 296 -0.70 -5.73 14.37
N LEU A 297 -0.02 -6.87 14.25
CA LEU A 297 1.22 -7.11 14.96
C LEU A 297 2.35 -6.33 14.31
N LEU A 298 3.27 -5.81 15.10
CA LEU A 298 4.54 -5.27 14.66
C LEU A 298 5.64 -5.93 15.51
N ALA A 299 6.40 -6.82 14.91
CA ALA A 299 7.61 -7.40 15.49
C ALA A 299 8.84 -6.77 14.82
N GLY A 300 9.95 -6.62 15.54
CA GLY A 300 11.12 -6.00 14.95
C GLY A 300 12.29 -5.87 15.91
N ASP A 301 13.33 -5.18 15.46
CA ASP A 301 14.44 -4.84 16.34
C ASP A 301 13.96 -3.98 17.51
N PRO A 302 14.56 -4.16 18.72
CA PRO A 302 14.08 -3.51 19.94
C PRO A 302 14.09 -1.97 19.85
N ALA A 303 15.06 -1.39 19.15
CA ALA A 303 15.18 0.07 19.06
C ALA A 303 14.07 0.68 18.20
N THR A 304 13.75 0.06 17.07
CA THR A 304 12.66 0.52 16.19
C THR A 304 11.32 0.33 16.87
N VAL A 305 11.05 -0.83 17.50
CA VAL A 305 9.78 -1.09 18.22
C VAL A 305 9.61 -0.10 19.38
N ALA A 306 10.66 0.17 20.17
CA ALA A 306 10.60 1.12 21.28
C ALA A 306 10.27 2.55 20.79
N ARG A 307 10.81 2.97 19.64
CA ARG A 307 10.48 4.29 19.03
C ARG A 307 9.02 4.34 18.56
N VAL A 308 8.52 3.27 17.95
CA VAL A 308 7.10 3.15 17.56
C VAL A 308 6.20 3.26 18.79
N ASP A 309 6.51 2.54 19.86
CA ASP A 309 5.75 2.60 21.13
C ASP A 309 5.80 3.98 21.78
N GLY A 310 6.98 4.61 21.85
CA GLY A 310 7.15 5.93 22.39
C GLY A 310 6.27 6.95 21.65
N ARG A 311 6.27 6.91 20.31
CA ARG A 311 5.46 7.81 19.49
C ARG A 311 3.96 7.52 19.64
N ARG A 312 3.56 6.26 19.74
CA ARG A 312 2.17 5.86 19.92
C ARG A 312 1.59 6.38 21.26
N ARG A 313 2.40 6.39 22.32
CA ARG A 313 2.01 6.95 23.64
C ARG A 313 1.67 8.44 23.58
N LEU A 314 2.20 9.18 22.60
CA LEU A 314 1.87 10.59 22.38
C LEU A 314 0.56 10.81 21.60
N GLY A 315 -0.14 9.75 21.23
CA GLY A 315 -1.38 9.77 20.47
C GLY A 315 -2.39 8.76 21.00
N PRO A 316 -2.77 7.73 20.21
CA PRO A 316 -3.86 6.80 20.57
C PRO A 316 -3.53 5.86 21.73
N GLY A 317 -2.31 5.81 22.21
CA GLY A 317 -1.88 4.96 23.32
C GLY A 317 -1.71 3.49 22.92
N TRP A 318 -2.77 2.72 22.91
CA TRP A 318 -2.78 1.29 22.62
C TRP A 318 -3.96 0.90 21.71
N VAL A 319 -3.87 -0.26 21.06
CA VAL A 319 -5.02 -0.88 20.41
C VAL A 319 -6.01 -1.31 21.49
N SER A 320 -7.30 -1.01 21.29
CA SER A 320 -8.35 -1.35 22.25
C SER A 320 -8.18 -2.76 22.81
N ARG A 321 -8.24 -2.91 24.13
CA ARG A 321 -8.15 -4.22 24.79
C ARG A 321 -9.33 -5.13 24.47
N LEU A 322 -10.49 -4.54 24.12
CA LEU A 322 -11.60 -5.33 23.57
C LEU A 322 -11.21 -5.96 22.26
N THR A 323 -10.63 -5.19 21.33
CA THR A 323 -10.09 -5.73 20.08
C THR A 323 -9.03 -6.79 20.31
N GLN A 324 -8.10 -6.54 21.23
CA GLN A 324 -7.06 -7.51 21.57
C GLN A 324 -7.65 -8.83 22.10
N ARG A 325 -8.70 -8.79 22.94
CA ARG A 325 -9.40 -9.98 23.44
C ARG A 325 -10.10 -10.72 22.30
N ILE A 326 -10.80 -10.00 21.41
CA ILE A 326 -11.41 -10.61 20.23
C ILE A 326 -10.37 -11.33 19.39
N VAL A 327 -9.23 -10.72 19.14
CA VAL A 327 -8.13 -11.33 18.38
C VAL A 327 -7.59 -12.58 19.09
N ALA A 328 -7.40 -12.52 20.42
CA ALA A 328 -6.96 -13.67 21.19
C ALA A 328 -7.92 -14.87 21.13
N GLU A 329 -9.23 -14.60 21.25
CA GLU A 329 -10.27 -15.62 21.13
C GLU A 329 -10.30 -16.24 19.72
N LEU A 330 -10.23 -15.40 18.67
CA LEU A 330 -10.17 -15.88 17.29
C LEU A 330 -8.94 -16.77 17.05
N TRP A 331 -7.78 -16.42 17.61
CA TRP A 331 -6.54 -17.17 17.43
C TRP A 331 -6.46 -18.46 18.25
N GLN A 332 -7.31 -18.64 19.24
CA GLN A 332 -7.39 -19.83 20.07
C GLN A 332 -8.47 -20.82 19.61
N ASP A 333 -9.34 -20.40 18.70
CA ASP A 333 -10.46 -21.21 18.24
C ASP A 333 -10.08 -22.03 16.98
N PRO A 334 -9.90 -23.39 17.10
CA PRO A 334 -9.55 -24.22 15.96
C PRO A 334 -10.57 -24.17 14.82
N SER A 335 -11.83 -23.86 15.11
CA SER A 335 -12.86 -23.71 14.07
C SER A 335 -12.62 -22.49 13.21
N VAL A 336 -12.04 -21.42 13.77
CA VAL A 336 -11.63 -20.22 13.03
C VAL A 336 -10.42 -20.52 12.15
N ASP A 337 -9.42 -21.26 12.63
CA ASP A 337 -8.29 -21.68 11.81
C ASP A 337 -8.76 -22.52 10.59
N ALA A 338 -9.76 -23.41 10.80
CA ALA A 338 -10.34 -24.18 9.71
C ALA A 338 -11.10 -23.31 8.69
N LEU A 339 -11.84 -22.29 9.15
CA LEU A 339 -12.52 -21.33 8.26
C LEU A 339 -11.51 -20.52 7.43
N ILE A 340 -10.40 -20.08 8.03
CA ILE A 340 -9.37 -19.32 7.32
C ILE A 340 -8.66 -20.20 6.29
N ALA A 341 -8.36 -21.46 6.64
CA ALA A 341 -7.78 -22.42 5.69
C ALA A 341 -8.74 -22.68 4.51
N HIS A 342 -10.04 -22.82 4.78
CA HIS A 342 -11.06 -22.91 3.74
C HIS A 342 -11.09 -21.66 2.86
N ALA A 343 -11.08 -20.46 3.44
CA ALA A 343 -11.06 -19.21 2.69
C ALA A 343 -9.81 -19.10 1.80
N ALA A 344 -8.63 -19.48 2.31
CA ALA A 344 -7.40 -19.51 1.53
C ALA A 344 -7.51 -20.43 0.31
N HIS A 345 -8.10 -21.63 0.50
CA HIS A 345 -8.36 -22.57 -0.59
C HIS A 345 -9.33 -22.02 -1.64
N GLU A 346 -10.42 -21.40 -1.20
CA GLU A 346 -11.40 -20.77 -2.09
C GLU A 346 -10.77 -19.65 -2.93
N TYR A 347 -9.97 -18.78 -2.30
CA TYR A 347 -9.27 -17.72 -3.03
C TYR A 347 -8.25 -18.27 -4.04
N ASP A 348 -7.55 -19.35 -3.68
CA ASP A 348 -6.62 -20.02 -4.59
C ASP A 348 -7.36 -20.62 -5.80
N ALA A 349 -8.49 -21.30 -5.57
CA ALA A 349 -9.32 -21.87 -6.62
C ALA A 349 -9.88 -20.79 -7.58
N ARG A 350 -10.43 -19.70 -7.03
CA ARG A 350 -11.00 -18.59 -7.83
C ARG A 350 -9.92 -17.88 -8.65
N ARG A 351 -8.78 -17.56 -8.03
CA ARG A 351 -7.63 -16.94 -8.70
C ARG A 351 -7.03 -17.86 -9.74
N GLY A 352 -6.83 -19.14 -9.41
CA GLY A 352 -6.28 -20.16 -10.32
C GLY A 352 -7.16 -20.35 -11.55
N ALA A 353 -8.48 -20.39 -11.38
CA ALA A 353 -9.44 -20.47 -12.48
C ALA A 353 -9.31 -19.26 -13.42
N LEU A 354 -9.23 -18.04 -12.87
CA LEU A 354 -9.06 -16.83 -13.66
C LEU A 354 -7.74 -16.81 -14.41
N LEU A 355 -6.62 -17.16 -13.77
CA LEU A 355 -5.30 -17.23 -14.42
C LEU A 355 -5.26 -18.28 -15.50
N GLY A 356 -5.86 -19.46 -15.28
CA GLY A 356 -5.98 -20.52 -16.28
C GLY A 356 -6.77 -20.06 -17.49
N ALA A 357 -7.92 -19.41 -17.29
CA ALA A 357 -8.75 -18.88 -18.35
C ALA A 357 -8.07 -17.73 -19.14
N LEU A 358 -7.37 -16.82 -18.46
CA LEU A 358 -6.59 -15.74 -19.09
C LEU A 358 -5.48 -16.33 -19.97
N ARG A 359 -4.75 -17.32 -19.46
CA ARG A 359 -3.71 -18.01 -20.23
C ARG A 359 -4.28 -18.69 -21.47
N ALA A 360 -5.42 -19.39 -21.35
CA ALA A 360 -6.11 -20.00 -22.46
C ALA A 360 -6.58 -19.00 -23.52
N ALA A 361 -6.92 -17.77 -23.09
CA ALA A 361 -7.27 -16.66 -23.97
C ALA A 361 -6.04 -15.88 -24.52
N GLY A 362 -4.81 -16.34 -24.26
CA GLY A 362 -3.58 -15.68 -24.73
C GLY A 362 -3.20 -14.41 -23.98
N VAL A 363 -3.76 -14.16 -22.81
CA VAL A 363 -3.47 -12.99 -21.98
C VAL A 363 -2.41 -13.32 -20.94
N SER A 364 -1.31 -12.55 -20.93
CA SER A 364 -0.31 -12.62 -19.88
C SER A 364 -0.84 -11.99 -18.60
N ALA A 365 -0.74 -12.71 -17.48
CA ALA A 365 -1.20 -12.24 -16.19
C ALA A 365 -0.35 -12.87 -15.06
N THR A 366 -0.22 -12.15 -13.93
CA THR A 366 0.44 -12.64 -12.71
C THR A 366 -0.54 -12.66 -11.55
N GLY A 367 -0.35 -13.56 -10.59
CA GLY A 367 -1.28 -13.73 -9.47
C GLY A 367 -0.98 -15.02 -8.69
N ARG A 368 0.26 -15.22 -8.23
CA ARG A 368 0.69 -16.44 -7.56
C ARG A 368 -0.06 -16.72 -6.26
N THR A 369 -0.36 -15.68 -5.47
CA THR A 369 -0.95 -15.78 -4.13
C THR A 369 -1.99 -14.70 -3.87
N GLY A 370 -2.78 -14.85 -2.81
CA GLY A 370 -3.72 -13.84 -2.34
C GLY A 370 -4.95 -13.65 -3.22
N LEU A 371 -5.43 -12.42 -3.33
CA LEU A 371 -6.74 -12.08 -3.88
C LEU A 371 -6.69 -11.49 -5.30
N ASN A 372 -5.52 -11.06 -5.76
CA ASN A 372 -5.40 -10.21 -6.93
C ASN A 372 -4.69 -10.88 -8.10
N VAL A 373 -5.10 -10.51 -9.30
CA VAL A 373 -4.45 -10.83 -10.57
C VAL A 373 -4.09 -9.51 -11.26
N TRP A 374 -2.85 -9.40 -11.71
CA TRP A 374 -2.34 -8.26 -12.47
C TRP A 374 -2.22 -8.61 -13.95
N VAL A 375 -2.78 -7.77 -14.79
CA VAL A 375 -2.73 -7.91 -16.26
C VAL A 375 -2.04 -6.68 -16.83
N PRO A 376 -0.82 -6.81 -17.40
CA PRO A 376 -0.20 -5.74 -18.18
C PRO A 376 -1.04 -5.42 -19.41
N VAL A 377 -1.20 -4.14 -19.74
CA VAL A 377 -1.95 -3.68 -20.91
C VAL A 377 -1.15 -2.60 -21.65
N THR A 378 -1.44 -2.37 -22.93
CA THR A 378 -0.79 -1.30 -23.71
C THR A 378 -1.47 0.06 -23.50
N ASP A 379 -2.78 0.07 -23.34
CA ASP A 379 -3.60 1.26 -23.07
C ASP A 379 -4.56 0.97 -21.92
N GLU A 380 -4.21 1.49 -20.74
CA GLU A 380 -4.98 1.30 -19.51
C GLU A 380 -6.37 1.91 -19.59
N THR A 381 -6.47 3.12 -20.17
CA THR A 381 -7.75 3.83 -20.27
C THR A 381 -8.72 3.10 -21.18
N ALA A 382 -8.22 2.63 -22.33
CA ALA A 382 -9.01 1.82 -23.25
C ALA A 382 -9.47 0.51 -22.60
N ALA A 383 -8.56 -0.21 -21.94
CA ALA A 383 -8.87 -1.48 -21.30
C ALA A 383 -9.91 -1.33 -20.16
N VAL A 384 -9.72 -0.36 -19.25
CA VAL A 384 -10.66 -0.09 -18.14
C VAL A 384 -12.02 0.34 -18.67
N THR A 385 -12.06 1.17 -19.73
CA THR A 385 -13.32 1.62 -20.34
C THR A 385 -14.05 0.47 -21.01
N ALA A 386 -13.36 -0.33 -21.83
CA ALA A 386 -13.97 -1.47 -22.52
C ALA A 386 -14.54 -2.52 -21.55
N LEU A 387 -13.78 -2.83 -20.48
CA LEU A 387 -14.24 -3.75 -19.43
C LEU A 387 -15.48 -3.22 -18.71
N ARG A 388 -15.46 -1.94 -18.30
CA ARG A 388 -16.60 -1.31 -17.62
C ARG A 388 -17.85 -1.31 -18.53
N ASP A 389 -17.70 -0.96 -19.79
CA ASP A 389 -18.80 -0.92 -20.75
C ASP A 389 -19.31 -2.33 -21.07
N GLY A 390 -18.47 -3.36 -20.91
CA GLY A 390 -18.82 -4.78 -20.90
C GLY A 390 -19.35 -5.30 -19.56
N GLY A 391 -19.61 -4.44 -18.58
CA GLY A 391 -20.19 -4.82 -17.29
C GLY A 391 -19.19 -5.39 -16.26
N ILE A 392 -17.87 -5.20 -16.45
CA ILE A 392 -16.83 -5.65 -15.52
C ILE A 392 -15.99 -4.45 -15.07
N VAL A 393 -15.98 -4.18 -13.78
CA VAL A 393 -15.22 -3.08 -13.19
C VAL A 393 -13.92 -3.60 -12.58
N VAL A 394 -12.77 -3.07 -13.02
CA VAL A 394 -11.44 -3.43 -12.54
C VAL A 394 -10.69 -2.20 -12.02
N ALA A 395 -9.65 -2.40 -11.23
CA ALA A 395 -8.85 -1.29 -10.74
C ALA A 395 -7.80 -0.86 -11.78
N PRO A 396 -7.74 0.44 -12.14
CA PRO A 396 -6.71 0.95 -13.05
C PRO A 396 -5.32 0.87 -12.43
N GLY A 397 -4.33 0.48 -13.21
CA GLY A 397 -2.94 0.30 -12.77
C GLY A 397 -2.25 1.58 -12.35
N SER A 398 -2.68 2.73 -12.88
CA SER A 398 -2.18 4.06 -12.51
C SER A 398 -2.24 4.37 -11.01
N ARG A 399 -3.08 3.64 -10.25
CA ARG A 399 -3.14 3.73 -8.79
C ARG A 399 -1.91 3.14 -8.10
N TYR A 400 -1.26 2.17 -8.74
CA TYR A 400 -0.23 1.31 -8.15
C TYR A 400 1.19 1.61 -8.65
N ARG A 401 1.33 2.39 -9.73
CA ARG A 401 2.60 2.59 -10.42
C ARG A 401 3.43 3.73 -9.85
N VAL A 402 4.74 3.51 -9.81
CA VAL A 402 5.78 4.54 -9.69
C VAL A 402 6.34 4.82 -11.09
N ASP A 403 7.02 3.84 -11.70
CA ASP A 403 7.66 3.92 -13.02
C ASP A 403 7.22 2.79 -13.96
N THR A 404 6.61 1.71 -13.44
CA THR A 404 6.22 0.52 -14.22
C THR A 404 5.18 0.84 -15.30
N GLY A 405 5.09 -0.02 -16.30
CA GLY A 405 4.15 0.10 -17.42
C GLY A 405 2.67 0.01 -17.03
N PRO A 406 1.76 0.34 -17.96
CA PRO A 406 0.32 0.29 -17.69
C PRO A 406 -0.18 -1.14 -17.46
N GLY A 407 -1.21 -1.27 -16.62
CA GLY A 407 -1.82 -2.55 -16.26
C GLY A 407 -3.19 -2.35 -15.63
N VAL A 408 -3.87 -3.44 -15.35
CA VAL A 408 -5.11 -3.46 -14.58
C VAL A 408 -5.02 -4.53 -13.50
N ARG A 409 -5.60 -4.25 -12.32
CA ARG A 409 -5.74 -5.24 -11.25
C ARG A 409 -7.16 -5.77 -11.23
N ILE A 410 -7.29 -7.10 -11.23
CA ILE A 410 -8.54 -7.83 -11.08
C ILE A 410 -8.52 -8.52 -9.72
N THR A 411 -9.51 -8.25 -8.87
CA THR A 411 -9.65 -8.93 -7.58
C THR A 411 -10.56 -10.13 -7.75
N ALA A 412 -10.02 -11.33 -7.53
CA ALA A 412 -10.73 -12.58 -7.73
C ALA A 412 -11.47 -13.09 -6.46
N SER A 413 -11.43 -12.34 -5.35
CA SER A 413 -11.94 -12.79 -4.05
C SER A 413 -13.43 -13.20 -4.08
N THR A 414 -14.24 -12.53 -4.87
CA THR A 414 -15.68 -12.80 -5.01
C THR A 414 -16.05 -13.40 -6.36
N LEU A 415 -15.07 -13.72 -7.22
CA LEU A 415 -15.32 -14.25 -8.56
C LEU A 415 -15.63 -15.76 -8.49
N PRO A 416 -16.84 -16.21 -8.84
CA PRO A 416 -17.12 -17.63 -8.93
C PRO A 416 -16.24 -18.31 -9.97
N VAL A 417 -15.74 -19.51 -9.66
CA VAL A 417 -14.88 -20.29 -10.59
C VAL A 417 -15.54 -20.48 -11.97
N ALA A 418 -16.87 -20.68 -11.99
CA ALA A 418 -17.64 -20.86 -13.23
C ALA A 418 -17.61 -19.63 -14.16
N ASP A 419 -17.44 -18.42 -13.60
CA ASP A 419 -17.48 -17.16 -14.35
C ASP A 419 -16.09 -16.72 -14.85
N ALA A 420 -15.04 -17.45 -14.46
CA ALA A 420 -13.66 -17.09 -14.79
C ALA A 420 -13.39 -17.01 -16.31
N ALA A 421 -14.01 -17.91 -17.09
CA ALA A 421 -13.87 -17.92 -18.54
C ALA A 421 -14.50 -16.70 -19.22
N GLU A 422 -15.69 -16.27 -18.73
CA GLU A 422 -16.36 -15.06 -19.21
C GLU A 422 -15.52 -13.81 -18.96
N VAL A 423 -15.02 -13.66 -17.72
CA VAL A 423 -14.14 -12.53 -17.36
C VAL A 423 -12.88 -12.54 -18.19
N ALA A 424 -12.24 -13.70 -18.37
CA ALA A 424 -11.02 -13.81 -19.18
C ALA A 424 -11.24 -13.44 -20.64
N SER A 425 -12.37 -13.83 -21.24
CA SER A 425 -12.74 -13.45 -22.61
C SER A 425 -12.94 -11.94 -22.75
N ALA A 426 -13.61 -11.31 -21.79
CA ALA A 426 -13.79 -9.86 -21.78
C ALA A 426 -12.44 -9.14 -21.63
N VAL A 427 -11.54 -9.63 -20.75
CA VAL A 427 -10.19 -9.08 -20.58
C VAL A 427 -9.38 -9.22 -21.87
N ALA A 428 -9.39 -10.38 -22.54
CA ALA A 428 -8.69 -10.60 -23.80
C ALA A 428 -9.14 -9.61 -24.87
N SER A 429 -10.45 -9.39 -24.99
CA SER A 429 -11.02 -8.39 -25.92
C SER A 429 -10.58 -6.97 -25.57
N ALA A 430 -10.55 -6.62 -24.28
CA ALA A 430 -10.17 -5.29 -23.81
C ALA A 430 -8.67 -4.99 -23.98
N VAL A 431 -7.79 -5.97 -23.78
CA VAL A 431 -6.32 -5.83 -23.95
C VAL A 431 -5.95 -5.57 -25.40
N THR A 432 -6.70 -6.12 -26.34
CA THR A 432 -6.51 -5.91 -27.79
C THR A 432 -7.20 -4.67 -28.34
N ALA A 433 -8.13 -4.09 -27.56
CA ALA A 433 -8.83 -2.87 -27.94
C ALA A 433 -7.86 -1.67 -28.04
N ARG A 434 -7.82 -1.01 -29.19
CA ARG A 434 -7.18 0.30 -29.36
C ARG A 434 -8.27 1.37 -29.35
N LEU A 435 -8.07 2.47 -28.65
CA LEU A 435 -8.94 3.62 -28.81
C LEU A 435 -8.96 4.00 -30.30
N ALA A 436 -10.14 4.00 -30.90
CA ALA A 436 -10.31 4.55 -32.26
C ALA A 436 -9.84 6.01 -32.20
N PRO A 437 -9.03 6.49 -33.19
CA PRO A 437 -8.65 7.88 -33.23
C PRO A 437 -9.93 8.71 -33.32
N HIS A 438 -10.07 9.69 -32.42
CA HIS A 438 -11.15 10.67 -32.48
C HIS A 438 -11.10 11.36 -33.86
N ARG A 439 -12.15 11.15 -34.69
CA ARG A 439 -12.37 11.89 -35.94
C ARG A 439 -12.90 13.27 -35.61
#